data_0e4ccf60817ddd6b9baae134dedfb037
#
_entry.id   0e4ccf60817ddd6b9baae134dedfb037
#
_cell.length_a   1.000
_cell.length_b   1.000
_cell.length_c   1.000
_cell.angle_alpha   90.00
_cell.angle_beta   90.00
_cell.angle_gamma   90.00
#
_symmetry.space_group_name_H-M   'P 1'
#
loop_
_entity.id
_entity.type
_entity.pdbx_description
1 polymer ?
#
loop_
_entity_poly.entity_id
_entity_poly.type
_entity_poly.pdbx_seq_one_letter_code
_entity_poly.pdbx_strand_id
1 'polypeptide(L)'
;LCPRRPLYFDFIQNKNDKWGRVWNGFCPLEDVYAFPDKGMTDWNLSEVENSFIKGIQANVWTERIQNTDRLDYMTFPRICALAESAWSMPNRKDYACFEERLNQAYLLFDKEGIYYYDHRDPSKTPEPIGCVKKDKKIDLDFRD
;
A
#
# COMPACT_ATOMS: atom_id res chain seq x y z
N LEU A 1 -7.51 -1.52 -12.09
CA LEU A 1 -6.08 -1.16 -12.12
C LEU A 1 -5.37 -1.73 -10.90
N CYS A 2 -4.21 -2.31 -11.10
CA CYS A 2 -3.35 -2.79 -10.01
C CYS A 2 -1.87 -2.62 -10.39
N PRO A 3 -1.37 -1.39 -10.52
CA PRO A 3 0.04 -1.18 -10.79
C PRO A 3 0.86 -1.64 -9.59
N ARG A 4 2.04 -2.20 -9.86
CA ARG A 4 2.96 -2.67 -8.81
C ARG A 4 3.22 -1.58 -7.76
N ARG A 5 3.41 -0.35 -8.17
CA ARG A 5 3.40 0.82 -7.31
C ARG A 5 2.30 1.77 -7.75
N PRO A 6 1.50 2.25 -6.82
CA PRO A 6 1.58 2.11 -5.36
C PRO A 6 0.71 0.97 -4.76
N LEU A 7 0.22 0.00 -5.54
CA LEU A 7 -0.83 -0.93 -5.10
C LEU A 7 -0.35 -2.35 -4.74
N TYR A 8 0.96 -2.63 -4.73
CA TYR A 8 1.51 -3.85 -4.16
C TYR A 8 1.93 -3.60 -2.71
N PHE A 9 1.15 -4.07 -1.76
CA PHE A 9 1.34 -3.81 -0.34
C PHE A 9 2.39 -4.70 0.33
N ASP A 10 3.04 -5.58 -0.41
CA ASP A 10 4.27 -6.25 0.01
C ASP A 10 5.53 -5.36 -0.10
N PHE A 11 5.42 -4.17 -0.71
CA PHE A 11 6.42 -3.12 -0.56
C PHE A 11 6.32 -2.45 0.81
N ILE A 12 7.49 -2.14 1.41
CA ILE A 12 7.56 -1.46 2.70
C ILE A 12 6.81 -0.12 2.69
N GLN A 13 6.20 0.23 3.83
CA GLN A 13 5.52 1.51 4.04
C GLN A 13 6.47 2.58 4.56
N ASN A 14 7.43 2.17 5.39
CA ASN A 14 8.45 3.02 5.97
C ASN A 14 9.80 2.71 5.33
N LYS A 15 10.53 3.74 4.93
CA LYS A 15 11.87 3.59 4.35
C LYS A 15 12.89 2.91 5.27
N ASN A 16 12.61 2.86 6.57
CA ASN A 16 13.47 2.23 7.58
C ASN A 16 13.13 0.75 7.82
N ASP A 17 12.04 0.25 7.22
CA ASP A 17 11.66 -1.16 7.34
C ASP A 17 12.71 -2.07 6.70
N LYS A 18 12.91 -3.23 7.34
CA LYS A 18 13.95 -4.21 6.96
C LYS A 18 13.39 -5.43 6.23
N TRP A 19 12.09 -5.70 6.39
CA TRP A 19 11.46 -6.96 6.07
C TRP A 19 10.42 -6.84 4.95
N GLY A 20 10.66 -6.29 3.86
CA GLY A 20 9.72 -6.18 2.76
C GLY A 20 10.42 -6.00 1.43
N ARG A 21 9.67 -5.75 0.38
CA ARG A 21 10.26 -5.37 -0.90
C ARG A 21 10.73 -3.92 -0.84
N VAL A 22 11.98 -3.70 -1.21
CA VAL A 22 12.64 -2.39 -1.17
C VAL A 22 13.10 -1.90 -2.55
N TRP A 23 13.17 -2.79 -3.54
CA TRP A 23 13.64 -2.42 -4.87
C TRP A 23 12.62 -1.49 -5.55
N ASN A 24 13.13 -0.39 -6.10
CA ASN A 24 12.38 0.76 -6.58
C ASN A 24 11.72 1.60 -5.47
N GLY A 25 12.23 1.53 -4.22
CA GLY A 25 11.81 2.37 -3.11
C GLY A 25 10.73 1.78 -2.21
N PHE A 26 10.04 2.60 -1.48
CA PHE A 26 8.97 2.25 -0.56
C PHE A 26 7.62 2.78 -1.07
N CYS A 27 6.52 2.30 -0.48
CA CYS A 27 5.17 2.67 -0.88
C CYS A 27 4.44 3.30 0.32
N PRO A 28 4.58 4.62 0.53
CA PRO A 28 3.94 5.31 1.65
C PRO A 28 2.43 5.44 1.44
N LEU A 29 1.74 5.75 2.53
CA LEU A 29 0.29 5.95 2.56
C LEU A 29 -0.18 7.00 1.54
N GLU A 30 0.55 8.12 1.43
CA GLU A 30 0.22 9.24 0.54
C GLU A 30 0.22 8.83 -0.93
N ASP A 31 1.16 7.98 -1.36
CA ASP A 31 1.22 7.50 -2.75
C ASP A 31 0.00 6.65 -3.10
N VAL A 32 -0.48 5.84 -2.15
CA VAL A 32 -1.70 5.04 -2.32
C VAL A 32 -2.93 5.94 -2.42
N TYR A 33 -3.02 6.94 -1.56
CA TYR A 33 -4.12 7.91 -1.57
C TYR A 33 -4.16 8.75 -2.86
N ALA A 34 -3.00 9.15 -3.35
CA ALA A 34 -2.89 9.97 -4.55
C ALA A 34 -3.21 9.20 -5.85
N PHE A 35 -3.10 7.87 -5.84
CA PHE A 35 -3.45 7.05 -7.01
C PHE A 35 -4.99 6.90 -7.12
N PRO A 36 -5.62 6.89 -8.32
CA PRO A 36 -4.99 6.95 -9.63
C PRO A 36 -4.67 8.38 -10.13
N ASP A 37 -5.11 9.41 -9.44
CA ASP A 37 -5.12 10.79 -9.95
C ASP A 37 -3.72 11.29 -10.32
N LYS A 38 -2.72 11.02 -9.48
CA LYS A 38 -1.31 11.34 -9.80
C LYS A 38 -0.63 10.29 -10.69
N GLY A 39 -0.98 9.03 -10.52
CA GLY A 39 -0.24 7.94 -11.16
C GLY A 39 -0.64 7.64 -12.59
N MET A 40 -1.69 8.27 -13.11
CA MET A 40 -2.23 8.04 -14.44
C MET A 40 -2.12 9.25 -15.39
N THR A 41 -1.69 10.39 -14.89
CA THR A 41 -1.57 11.61 -15.70
C THR A 41 -0.71 11.41 -16.94
N ASP A 42 0.33 10.58 -16.84
CA ASP A 42 1.27 10.32 -17.94
C ASP A 42 0.76 9.28 -18.96
N TRP A 43 -0.35 8.63 -18.69
CA TRP A 43 -0.89 7.60 -19.58
C TRP A 43 -1.65 8.19 -20.77
N ASN A 44 -2.01 9.47 -20.72
CA ASN A 44 -2.71 10.21 -21.79
C ASN A 44 -3.91 9.44 -22.37
N LEU A 45 -4.70 8.81 -21.51
CA LEU A 45 -5.85 8.02 -21.92
C LEU A 45 -6.96 8.92 -22.45
N SER A 46 -7.52 8.53 -23.58
CA SER A 46 -8.75 9.13 -24.11
C SER A 46 -9.93 8.88 -23.17
N GLU A 47 -11.02 9.62 -23.33
CA GLU A 47 -12.26 9.42 -22.56
C GLU A 47 -12.80 7.99 -22.71
N VAL A 48 -12.70 7.42 -23.92
CA VAL A 48 -13.13 6.05 -24.20
C VAL A 48 -12.28 5.05 -23.41
N GLU A 49 -10.96 5.19 -23.44
CA GLU A 49 -10.06 4.31 -22.68
C GLU A 49 -10.27 4.44 -21.18
N ASN A 50 -10.44 5.66 -20.67
CA ASN A 50 -10.78 5.89 -19.26
C ASN A 50 -12.10 5.21 -18.85
N SER A 51 -13.08 5.12 -19.74
CA SER A 51 -14.35 4.45 -19.46
C SER A 51 -14.22 2.95 -19.17
N PHE A 52 -13.15 2.31 -19.61
CA PHE A 52 -12.83 0.90 -19.31
C PHE A 52 -12.21 0.68 -17.92
N ILE A 53 -11.77 1.75 -17.25
CA ILE A 53 -11.24 1.65 -15.91
C ILE A 53 -12.42 1.56 -14.93
N LYS A 54 -12.61 0.39 -14.33
CA LYS A 54 -13.76 0.11 -13.45
C LYS A 54 -13.42 0.18 -11.97
N GLY A 55 -12.13 0.29 -11.63
CA GLY A 55 -11.70 0.38 -10.24
C GLY A 55 -10.21 0.12 -10.06
N ILE A 56 -9.80 0.14 -8.81
CA ILE A 56 -8.43 -0.10 -8.38
C ILE A 56 -8.39 -1.28 -7.41
N GLN A 57 -7.26 -1.98 -7.37
CA GLN A 57 -7.05 -3.17 -6.56
C GLN A 57 -5.64 -3.15 -5.98
N ALA A 58 -5.50 -3.45 -4.69
CA ALA A 58 -4.20 -3.74 -4.10
C ALA A 58 -3.93 -5.25 -4.08
N ASN A 59 -2.67 -5.62 -4.13
CA ASN A 59 -2.19 -6.98 -3.93
C ASN A 59 -1.26 -7.03 -2.73
N VAL A 60 -1.36 -8.12 -1.95
CA VAL A 60 -0.43 -8.44 -0.88
C VAL A 60 0.20 -9.80 -1.21
N TRP A 61 1.45 -9.79 -1.67
CA TRP A 61 2.20 -11.01 -1.93
C TRP A 61 2.85 -11.49 -0.64
N THR A 62 2.59 -12.75 -0.26
CA THR A 62 2.88 -13.23 1.09
C THR A 62 4.25 -13.88 1.27
N GLU A 63 5.14 -13.83 0.29
CA GLU A 63 6.47 -14.45 0.38
C GLU A 63 7.32 -13.94 1.54
N ARG A 64 7.01 -12.76 2.05
CA ARG A 64 7.70 -12.11 3.18
C ARG A 64 6.81 -11.85 4.39
N ILE A 65 5.62 -12.47 4.40
CA ILE A 65 4.63 -12.35 5.47
C ILE A 65 4.53 -13.69 6.18
N GLN A 66 4.91 -13.74 7.47
CA GLN A 66 4.97 -14.96 8.25
C GLN A 66 3.85 -15.09 9.30
N ASN A 67 3.22 -14.00 9.66
CA ASN A 67 2.21 -13.93 10.69
C ASN A 67 1.19 -12.82 10.41
N THR A 68 0.12 -12.80 11.20
CA THR A 68 -0.98 -11.85 11.06
C THR A 68 -0.53 -10.41 11.32
N ASP A 69 0.29 -10.18 12.35
CA ASP A 69 0.77 -8.84 12.69
C ASP A 69 1.55 -8.21 11.51
N ARG A 70 2.35 -9.06 10.82
CA ARG A 70 3.05 -8.60 9.61
C ARG A 70 2.09 -8.30 8.47
N LEU A 71 1.05 -9.11 8.28
CA LEU A 71 0.02 -8.87 7.27
C LEU A 71 -0.70 -7.56 7.53
N ASP A 72 -1.12 -7.35 8.76
CA ASP A 72 -1.81 -6.14 9.20
C ASP A 72 -0.94 -4.91 9.04
N TYR A 73 0.30 -4.97 9.53
CA TYR A 73 1.29 -3.91 9.39
C TYR A 73 1.52 -3.52 7.94
N MET A 74 1.56 -4.47 7.01
CA MET A 74 1.77 -4.20 5.59
C MET A 74 0.50 -3.72 4.89
N THR A 75 -0.68 -3.97 5.46
CA THR A 75 -1.97 -3.65 4.85
C THR A 75 -2.53 -2.32 5.35
N PHE A 76 -2.51 -2.13 6.67
CA PHE A 76 -3.07 -0.94 7.33
C PHE A 76 -1.99 0.13 7.60
N PRO A 77 -2.32 1.41 7.41
CA PRO A 77 -3.60 1.99 7.01
C PRO A 77 -3.80 2.12 5.48
N ARG A 78 -2.88 1.61 4.65
CA ARG A 78 -2.93 1.79 3.18
C ARG A 78 -4.23 1.31 2.55
N ILE A 79 -4.86 0.30 3.12
CA ILE A 79 -6.16 -0.18 2.61
C ILE A 79 -7.26 0.89 2.78
N CYS A 80 -7.19 1.72 3.82
CA CYS A 80 -8.11 2.85 4.00
C CYS A 80 -7.90 3.91 2.92
N ALA A 81 -6.64 4.21 2.59
CA ALA A 81 -6.32 5.13 1.50
C ALA A 81 -6.79 4.60 0.14
N LEU A 82 -6.61 3.30 -0.10
CA LEU A 82 -7.13 2.64 -1.31
C LEU A 82 -8.64 2.75 -1.39
N ALA A 83 -9.34 2.46 -0.29
CA ALA A 83 -10.80 2.51 -0.24
C ALA A 83 -11.30 3.92 -0.52
N GLU A 84 -10.75 4.93 0.12
CA GLU A 84 -11.15 6.31 -0.13
C GLU A 84 -10.84 6.73 -1.57
N SER A 85 -9.68 6.38 -2.09
CA SER A 85 -9.32 6.65 -3.49
C SER A 85 -10.26 6.00 -4.50
N ALA A 86 -10.74 4.79 -4.20
CA ALA A 86 -11.65 4.07 -5.09
C ALA A 86 -13.08 4.64 -5.10
N TRP A 87 -13.51 5.24 -3.99
CA TRP A 87 -14.91 5.67 -3.80
C TRP A 87 -15.10 7.18 -3.82
N SER A 88 -14.03 7.96 -3.80
CA SER A 88 -14.10 9.43 -3.81
C SER A 88 -13.84 9.99 -5.20
N MET A 89 -14.62 10.99 -5.57
CA MET A 89 -14.33 11.77 -6.78
C MET A 89 -13.02 12.54 -6.60
N PRO A 90 -12.19 12.70 -7.63
CA PRO A 90 -10.89 13.39 -7.54
C PRO A 90 -10.99 14.79 -6.91
N ASN A 91 -12.01 15.56 -7.27
CA ASN A 91 -12.23 16.91 -6.76
C ASN A 91 -12.74 16.98 -5.31
N ARG A 92 -13.01 15.84 -4.67
CA ARG A 92 -13.40 15.72 -3.26
C ARG A 92 -12.34 15.09 -2.38
N LYS A 93 -11.21 14.71 -2.97
CA LYS A 93 -10.09 14.13 -2.22
C LYS A 93 -9.28 15.23 -1.55
N ASP A 94 -9.08 15.07 -0.24
CA ASP A 94 -8.25 15.93 0.59
C ASP A 94 -7.46 15.04 1.56
N TYR A 95 -6.13 14.98 1.36
CA TYR A 95 -5.27 14.10 2.14
C TYR A 95 -5.21 14.49 3.62
N ALA A 96 -5.23 15.79 3.94
CA ALA A 96 -5.19 16.25 5.32
C ALA A 96 -6.48 15.85 6.08
N CYS A 97 -7.64 16.05 5.45
CA CYS A 97 -8.90 15.57 6.00
C CYS A 97 -8.95 14.04 6.13
N PHE A 98 -8.35 13.31 5.19
CA PHE A 98 -8.23 11.85 5.29
C PHE A 98 -7.37 11.45 6.48
N GLU A 99 -6.21 12.07 6.68
CA GLU A 99 -5.34 11.82 7.83
C GLU A 99 -6.04 12.09 9.17
N GLU A 100 -6.85 13.13 9.26
CA GLU A 100 -7.64 13.39 10.45
C GLU A 100 -8.63 12.27 10.74
N ARG A 101 -9.33 11.78 9.72
CA ARG A 101 -10.28 10.66 9.87
C ARG A 101 -9.60 9.34 10.23
N LEU A 102 -8.35 9.12 9.84
CA LEU A 102 -7.59 7.94 10.25
C LEU A 102 -7.46 7.80 11.77
N ASN A 103 -7.59 8.88 12.56
CA ASN A 103 -7.61 8.78 14.02
C ASN A 103 -8.73 7.86 14.51
N GLN A 104 -9.90 7.93 13.88
CA GLN A 104 -11.03 7.07 14.24
C GLN A 104 -10.79 5.62 13.81
N ALA A 105 -10.16 5.44 12.64
CA ALA A 105 -9.78 4.12 12.17
C ALA A 105 -8.74 3.47 13.11
N TYR A 106 -7.77 4.22 13.59
CA TYR A 106 -6.76 3.72 14.55
C TYR A 106 -7.38 3.27 15.87
N LEU A 107 -8.35 4.02 16.40
CA LEU A 107 -9.10 3.59 17.59
C LEU A 107 -9.86 2.28 17.36
N LEU A 108 -10.39 2.09 16.15
CA LEU A 108 -11.03 0.84 15.78
C LEU A 108 -10.01 -0.29 15.64
N PHE A 109 -8.86 -0.05 15.03
CA PHE A 109 -7.80 -1.04 14.88
C PHE A 109 -7.28 -1.51 16.25
N ASP A 110 -7.07 -0.57 17.19
CA ASP A 110 -6.68 -0.88 18.56
C ASP A 110 -7.71 -1.78 19.25
N LYS A 111 -9.01 -1.46 19.09
CA LYS A 111 -10.10 -2.23 19.67
C LYS A 111 -10.19 -3.65 19.10
N GLU A 112 -9.99 -3.79 17.80
CA GLU A 112 -10.07 -5.09 17.09
C GLU A 112 -8.74 -5.88 17.13
N GLY A 113 -7.69 -5.32 17.73
CA GLY A 113 -6.38 -5.96 17.83
C GLY A 113 -5.63 -6.04 16.50
N ILE A 114 -5.87 -5.13 15.57
CA ILE A 114 -5.18 -5.05 14.28
C ILE A 114 -3.83 -4.36 14.48
N TYR A 115 -2.75 -5.01 14.09
CA TYR A 115 -1.40 -4.48 14.21
C TYR A 115 -1.03 -3.60 13.01
N TYR A 116 -1.54 -2.38 12.98
CA TYR A 116 -1.33 -1.43 11.88
C TYR A 116 0.00 -0.68 11.97
N TYR A 117 0.48 -0.12 10.85
CA TYR A 117 1.58 0.83 10.83
C TYR A 117 1.09 2.24 11.19
N ASP A 118 1.55 2.79 12.32
CA ASP A 118 1.31 4.21 12.66
C ASP A 118 2.33 5.09 11.92
N HIS A 119 1.94 5.67 10.79
CA HIS A 119 2.83 6.50 9.96
C HIS A 119 3.22 7.83 10.62
N ARG A 120 2.48 8.27 11.65
CA ARG A 120 2.77 9.50 12.40
C ARG A 120 3.75 9.26 13.54
N ASP A 121 3.65 8.09 14.15
CA ASP A 121 4.55 7.66 15.22
C ASP A 121 4.95 6.19 15.04
N PRO A 122 5.89 5.91 14.13
CA PRO A 122 6.35 4.54 13.88
C PRO A 122 6.92 3.82 15.10
N SER A 123 7.20 4.54 16.19
CA SER A 123 7.71 3.94 17.42
C SER A 123 6.64 3.18 18.21
N LYS A 124 5.37 3.52 18.03
CA LYS A 124 4.23 2.84 18.68
C LYS A 124 3.99 1.44 18.13
N THR A 125 4.21 1.26 16.83
CA THR A 125 3.99 0.01 16.14
C THR A 125 5.27 -0.40 15.41
N PRO A 126 6.29 -0.93 16.14
CA PRO A 126 7.53 -1.37 15.55
C PRO A 126 7.31 -2.42 14.44
N GLU A 127 8.18 -2.42 13.45
CA GLU A 127 8.09 -3.36 12.34
C GLU A 127 8.09 -4.83 12.83
N PRO A 128 7.03 -5.62 12.55
CA PRO A 128 7.02 -7.04 12.86
C PRO A 128 8.06 -7.81 12.04
N ILE A 129 8.64 -8.85 12.62
CA ILE A 129 9.63 -9.69 11.93
C ILE A 129 9.01 -10.30 10.67
N GLY A 130 9.68 -10.12 9.56
CA GLY A 130 9.34 -10.74 8.29
C GLY A 130 10.30 -11.89 7.95
N CYS A 131 10.02 -12.58 6.84
CA CYS A 131 10.90 -13.63 6.32
C CYS A 131 12.12 -13.03 5.61
N VAL A 132 13.32 -13.37 6.05
CA VAL A 132 14.53 -13.22 5.25
C VAL A 132 14.57 -14.40 4.27
N LYS A 133 13.96 -14.27 3.09
CA LYS A 133 14.42 -15.13 2.01
C LYS A 133 15.81 -14.66 1.63
N LYS A 134 16.82 -15.50 1.85
CA LYS A 134 18.05 -15.42 1.06
C LYS A 134 17.57 -15.51 -0.37
N ASP A 135 17.76 -14.43 -1.14
CA ASP A 135 17.49 -14.44 -2.57
C ASP A 135 18.36 -15.55 -3.19
N LYS A 136 17.81 -16.76 -3.30
CA LYS A 136 18.30 -17.66 -4.33
C LYS A 136 17.97 -16.93 -5.62
N LYS A 137 18.98 -16.42 -6.30
CA LYS A 137 18.87 -16.07 -7.71
C LYS A 137 18.35 -17.34 -8.39
N ILE A 138 17.07 -17.40 -8.62
CA ILE A 138 16.51 -18.32 -9.59
C ILE A 138 16.86 -17.63 -10.91
N ASP A 139 17.97 -18.02 -11.50
CA ASP A 139 18.27 -17.73 -12.89
C ASP A 139 17.22 -18.51 -13.70
N LEU A 140 16.07 -17.88 -13.88
CA LEU A 140 15.11 -18.32 -14.88
C LEU A 140 15.65 -17.81 -16.21
N ASP A 141 16.48 -18.64 -16.81
CA ASP A 141 16.93 -18.45 -18.20
C ASP A 141 15.72 -18.74 -19.11
N PHE A 142 14.93 -17.72 -19.37
CA PHE A 142 13.89 -17.78 -20.40
C PHE A 142 14.55 -17.59 -21.79
N ARG A 143 15.41 -18.50 -22.14
CA ARG A 143 15.82 -18.69 -23.55
C ARG A 143 15.04 -19.87 -24.07
N ASP A 144 13.89 -19.55 -24.70
CA ASP A 144 13.41 -20.21 -25.96
C ASP A 144 12.28 -19.34 -26.55
#